data_945a3d132dd383478bdc26046ece51ea
#
_entry.id   945a3d132dd383478bdc26046ece51ea
#
_cell.length_a   1.000
_cell.length_b   1.000
_cell.length_c   1.000
_cell.angle_alpha   90.00
_cell.angle_beta   90.00
_cell.angle_gamma   90.00
#
_symmetry.space_group_name_H-M   'P 1'
#
loop_
_entity.id
_entity.type
_entity.pdbx_description
1 polymer ?
#
loop_
_entity_poly.entity_id
_entity_poly.type
_entity_poly.pdbx_seq_one_letter_code
_entity_poly.pdbx_strand_id
1 'polypeptide(L)'
;IWSRLVGSEMCIRDRVVLAQDFYTSFDGNSFELYSALRMLNPSPYMYYLNLDECEVVGSSPEILVRLENDEITLRPIAGTRKRGTNEDEDKKNELDLLSDPKELAEHLMLIDLGRNDVGRVSEIGSVKLTEKMIIERYSHVMHIVSNVVGKLSKNLTFIEALKATLPAGTLSGAPKIRAMEIINELEPSSRGIYGGAIGYISLNGNIDTAIAIRTAVI
;
A
#
# COMPACT_ATOMS: atom_id res chain seq x y z
N ILE A 1 22.02 13.56 0.55
CA ILE A 1 21.03 12.59 1.08
C ILE A 1 21.67 11.20 1.15
N TRP A 2 22.29 10.72 0.05
CA TRP A 2 22.95 9.41 0.01
C TRP A 2 24.12 9.27 1.00
N SER A 3 24.89 10.33 1.24
CA SER A 3 26.03 10.29 2.17
C SER A 3 25.63 10.14 3.66
N ARG A 4 24.43 10.57 4.05
CA ARG A 4 23.91 10.36 5.41
C ARG A 4 23.33 8.96 5.62
N LEU A 5 22.81 8.34 4.57
CA LEU A 5 22.28 6.98 4.60
C LEU A 5 23.39 5.92 4.63
N VAL A 6 24.52 6.18 3.99
CA VAL A 6 25.69 5.26 3.93
C VAL A 6 26.46 5.18 5.26
N GLY A 7 26.29 6.14 6.17
CA GLY A 7 26.97 6.14 7.47
C GLY A 7 26.24 5.47 8.64
N SER A 8 25.00 5.05 8.46
CA SER A 8 24.24 4.31 9.48
C SER A 8 24.04 2.90 8.97
N GLU A 9 24.60 1.91 9.64
CA GLU A 9 24.48 0.45 9.45
C GLU A 9 23.25 -0.02 8.62
N MET A 10 23.21 0.35 7.33
CA MET A 10 22.17 -0.08 6.43
C MET A 10 22.48 -1.51 5.98
N CYS A 11 21.68 -2.46 6.44
CA CYS A 11 21.62 -3.77 5.81
C CYS A 11 21.21 -3.61 4.35
N ILE A 12 21.66 -4.50 3.50
CA ILE A 12 21.35 -4.55 2.04
C ILE A 12 19.81 -4.59 1.77
N ARG A 13 18.99 -4.77 2.81
CA ARG A 13 17.52 -4.89 2.76
C ARG A 13 16.77 -3.68 3.31
N ASP A 14 17.46 -2.62 3.73
CA ASP A 14 16.81 -1.45 4.29
C ASP A 14 16.26 -0.57 3.16
N ARG A 15 15.02 -0.14 3.32
CA ARG A 15 14.33 0.75 2.37
C ARG A 15 13.60 1.84 3.11
N VAL A 16 13.69 3.06 2.61
CA VAL A 16 12.89 4.20 3.05
C VAL A 16 12.20 4.81 1.84
N VAL A 17 10.90 5.07 1.97
CA VAL A 17 10.11 5.75 0.95
C VAL A 17 9.81 7.15 1.44
N LEU A 18 10.44 8.15 0.80
CA LEU A 18 10.19 9.56 1.07
C LEU A 18 9.05 10.05 0.17
N ALA A 19 8.19 10.88 0.73
CA ALA A 19 7.11 11.54 0.03
C ALA A 19 7.43 13.02 -0.23
N GLN A 20 6.73 13.59 -1.20
CA GLN A 20 6.79 15.00 -1.53
C GLN A 20 5.38 15.50 -1.83
N ASP A 21 5.01 16.63 -1.26
CA ASP A 21 3.75 17.29 -1.53
C ASP A 21 3.80 18.05 -2.85
N PHE A 22 2.69 18.01 -3.59
CA PHE A 22 2.47 18.79 -4.79
C PHE A 22 1.22 19.63 -4.60
N TYR A 23 1.35 20.92 -4.87
CA TYR A 23 0.23 21.86 -4.79
C TYR A 23 -0.03 22.45 -6.16
N THR A 24 -1.30 22.54 -6.52
CA THR A 24 -1.74 23.22 -7.74
C THR A 24 -3.07 23.92 -7.49
N SER A 25 -3.33 25.00 -8.23
CA SER A 25 -4.66 25.61 -8.22
C SER A 25 -5.68 24.67 -8.88
N PHE A 26 -6.84 24.58 -8.29
CA PHE A 26 -7.96 23.79 -8.81
C PHE A 26 -9.25 24.60 -8.73
N ASP A 27 -9.78 25.02 -9.89
CA ASP A 27 -11.00 25.83 -10.00
C ASP A 27 -12.21 24.98 -10.43
N GLY A 28 -12.10 23.65 -10.37
CA GLY A 28 -13.12 22.70 -10.78
C GLY A 28 -14.02 22.22 -9.65
N ASN A 29 -14.98 21.39 -9.98
CA ASN A 29 -15.79 20.66 -9.03
C ASN A 29 -15.09 19.34 -8.65
N SER A 30 -14.91 19.09 -7.36
CA SER A 30 -14.22 17.89 -6.83
C SER A 30 -14.94 16.59 -7.20
N PHE A 31 -16.27 16.59 -7.30
CA PHE A 31 -17.04 15.43 -7.75
C PHE A 31 -16.85 15.15 -9.26
N GLU A 32 -16.65 16.19 -10.06
CA GLU A 32 -16.29 16.02 -11.48
C GLU A 32 -14.88 15.43 -11.61
N LEU A 33 -13.94 15.86 -10.75
CA LEU A 33 -12.60 15.24 -10.67
C LEU A 33 -12.70 13.76 -10.30
N TYR A 34 -13.53 13.40 -9.31
CA TYR A 34 -13.78 11.99 -8.97
C TYR A 34 -14.34 11.23 -10.17
N SER A 35 -15.29 11.79 -10.87
CA SER A 35 -15.92 11.17 -12.04
C SER A 35 -14.93 10.95 -13.18
N ALA A 36 -14.07 11.93 -13.43
CA ALA A 36 -12.99 11.83 -14.43
C ALA A 36 -11.96 10.75 -14.03
N LEU A 37 -11.55 10.71 -12.77
CA LEU A 37 -10.63 9.68 -12.24
C LEU A 37 -11.21 8.27 -12.41
N ARG A 38 -12.49 8.10 -12.13
CA ARG A 38 -13.19 6.83 -12.29
C ARG A 38 -13.22 6.33 -13.73
N MET A 39 -13.27 7.25 -14.69
CA MET A 39 -13.25 6.91 -16.12
C MET A 39 -11.83 6.62 -16.63
N LEU A 40 -10.84 7.41 -16.17
CA LEU A 40 -9.47 7.36 -16.67
C LEU A 40 -8.63 6.25 -16.03
N ASN A 41 -8.79 6.06 -14.73
CA ASN A 41 -7.96 5.14 -13.95
C ASN A 41 -8.75 4.49 -12.81
N PRO A 42 -9.71 3.61 -13.13
CA PRO A 42 -10.47 2.91 -12.10
C PRO A 42 -9.53 2.04 -11.26
N SER A 43 -9.74 2.07 -9.96
CA SER A 43 -8.99 1.28 -8.97
C SER A 43 -9.98 0.57 -8.04
N PRO A 44 -9.56 -0.49 -7.33
CA PRO A 44 -10.43 -1.23 -6.41
C PRO A 44 -11.09 -0.34 -5.34
N TYR A 45 -10.40 0.70 -4.91
CA TYR A 45 -10.89 1.65 -3.91
C TYR A 45 -10.99 3.04 -4.50
N MET A 46 -12.20 3.38 -4.94
CA MET A 46 -12.56 4.72 -5.40
C MET A 46 -13.36 5.42 -4.32
N TYR A 47 -12.98 6.63 -3.95
CA TYR A 47 -13.66 7.37 -2.90
C TYR A 47 -13.74 8.87 -3.19
N TYR A 48 -14.84 9.43 -2.74
CA TYR A 48 -15.11 10.86 -2.64
C TYR A 48 -15.71 11.15 -1.27
N LEU A 49 -15.04 11.97 -0.50
CA LEU A 49 -15.49 12.41 0.81
C LEU A 49 -15.60 13.93 0.79
N ASN A 50 -16.77 14.42 1.17
CA ASN A 50 -16.99 15.83 1.44
C ASN A 50 -17.01 16.00 2.95
N LEU A 51 -15.94 16.57 3.50
CA LEU A 51 -15.75 16.84 4.91
C LEU A 51 -15.88 18.34 5.16
N ASP A 52 -16.14 18.73 6.40
CA ASP A 52 -16.37 20.14 6.71
C ASP A 52 -15.19 21.07 6.34
N GLU A 53 -13.96 20.54 6.43
CA GLU A 53 -12.73 21.31 6.23
C GLU A 53 -12.07 21.08 4.86
N CYS A 54 -12.38 19.97 4.20
CA CYS A 54 -11.78 19.61 2.91
C CYS A 54 -12.61 18.58 2.16
N GLU A 55 -12.34 18.45 0.87
CA GLU A 55 -12.86 17.37 0.05
C GLU A 55 -11.72 16.44 -0.34
N VAL A 56 -11.97 15.12 -0.27
CA VAL A 56 -10.97 14.09 -0.54
C VAL A 56 -11.41 13.22 -1.70
N VAL A 57 -10.59 13.18 -2.74
CA VAL A 57 -10.83 12.41 -3.96
C VAL A 57 -9.70 11.44 -4.17
N GLY A 58 -9.98 10.14 -4.26
CA GLY A 58 -8.93 9.15 -4.40
C GLY A 58 -9.28 7.94 -5.25
N SER A 59 -8.22 7.29 -5.75
CA SER A 59 -8.26 6.06 -6.55
C SER A 59 -7.12 5.14 -6.12
N SER A 60 -7.31 4.48 -4.96
CA SER A 60 -6.28 3.62 -4.40
C SER A 60 -6.34 2.19 -4.94
N PRO A 61 -5.22 1.61 -5.35
CA PRO A 61 -5.16 0.23 -5.81
C PRO A 61 -4.86 -0.76 -4.71
N GLU A 62 -4.41 -0.30 -3.53
CA GLU A 62 -3.74 -1.15 -2.55
C GLU A 62 -4.51 -1.23 -1.24
N ILE A 63 -4.76 -2.45 -0.78
CA ILE A 63 -5.34 -2.75 0.52
C ILE A 63 -4.33 -2.35 1.60
N LEU A 64 -4.77 -1.60 2.62
CA LEU A 64 -3.99 -1.43 3.84
C LEU A 64 -4.16 -2.66 4.74
N VAL A 65 -5.39 -2.96 5.12
CA VAL A 65 -5.77 -4.19 5.83
C VAL A 65 -7.25 -4.47 5.62
N ARG A 66 -7.56 -5.73 5.40
CA ARG A 66 -8.92 -6.27 5.45
C ARG A 66 -9.02 -7.25 6.62
N LEU A 67 -10.09 -7.16 7.37
CA LEU A 67 -10.48 -8.15 8.36
C LEU A 67 -11.89 -8.64 8.02
N GLU A 68 -12.03 -9.90 7.72
CA GLU A 68 -13.30 -10.52 7.40
C GLU A 68 -13.41 -11.88 8.08
N ASN A 69 -14.44 -12.06 8.94
CA ASN A 69 -14.65 -13.30 9.69
C ASN A 69 -13.41 -13.79 10.43
N ASP A 70 -12.77 -12.88 11.17
CA ASP A 70 -11.51 -13.09 11.92
C ASP A 70 -10.26 -13.34 11.05
N GLU A 71 -10.36 -13.36 9.74
CA GLU A 71 -9.20 -13.44 8.85
C GLU A 71 -8.69 -12.05 8.48
N ILE A 72 -7.43 -11.80 8.83
CA ILE A 72 -6.70 -10.59 8.42
C ILE A 72 -6.04 -10.87 7.08
N THR A 73 -6.19 -9.95 6.15
CA THR A 73 -5.57 -10.01 4.82
C THR A 73 -4.76 -8.76 4.55
N LEU A 74 -3.50 -8.94 4.15
CA LEU A 74 -2.67 -7.92 3.53
C LEU A 74 -2.27 -8.36 2.13
N ARG A 75 -2.23 -7.40 1.22
CA ARG A 75 -1.90 -7.69 -0.16
C ARG A 75 -0.84 -6.73 -0.70
N PRO A 76 0.44 -6.95 -0.36
CA PRO A 76 1.53 -6.12 -0.85
C PRO A 76 1.63 -6.18 -2.38
N ILE A 77 1.77 -5.01 -2.98
CA ILE A 77 1.93 -4.81 -4.42
C ILE A 77 3.27 -4.11 -4.63
N ALA A 78 4.12 -4.68 -5.49
CA ALA A 78 5.38 -4.06 -5.89
C ALA A 78 5.80 -4.51 -7.30
N GLY A 79 6.80 -3.84 -7.83
CA GLY A 79 7.23 -4.08 -9.21
C GLY A 79 6.19 -3.62 -10.22
N THR A 80 6.64 -3.00 -11.28
CA THR A 80 5.72 -2.47 -12.31
C THR A 80 6.30 -2.62 -13.69
N ARG A 81 5.51 -3.12 -14.61
CA ARG A 81 5.75 -3.03 -16.07
C ARG A 81 4.49 -2.53 -16.77
N LYS A 82 4.67 -1.86 -17.89
CA LYS A 82 3.54 -1.44 -18.73
C LYS A 82 2.89 -2.67 -19.37
N ARG A 83 1.60 -2.55 -19.66
CA ARG A 83 0.90 -3.52 -20.51
C ARG A 83 1.51 -3.49 -21.90
N GLY A 84 1.61 -4.64 -22.52
CA GLY A 84 1.99 -4.76 -23.93
C GLY A 84 0.87 -4.31 -24.87
N THR A 85 1.21 -4.00 -26.11
CA THR A 85 0.23 -3.69 -27.17
C THR A 85 -0.45 -4.96 -27.72
N ASN A 86 0.11 -6.12 -27.41
CA ASN A 86 -0.38 -7.45 -27.77
C ASN A 86 0.03 -8.49 -26.70
N GLU A 87 -0.48 -9.71 -26.81
CA GLU A 87 -0.22 -10.78 -25.84
C GLU A 87 1.25 -11.21 -25.75
N ASP A 88 1.99 -11.16 -26.83
CA ASP A 88 3.40 -11.57 -26.84
C ASP A 88 4.27 -10.54 -26.11
N GLU A 89 3.98 -9.25 -26.30
CA GLU A 89 4.63 -8.17 -25.57
C GLU A 89 4.25 -8.19 -24.08
N ASP A 90 2.99 -8.47 -23.75
CA ASP A 90 2.54 -8.65 -22.36
C ASP A 90 3.32 -9.79 -21.66
N LYS A 91 3.44 -10.94 -22.30
CA LYS A 91 4.23 -12.06 -21.78
C LYS A 91 5.71 -11.73 -21.63
N LYS A 92 6.28 -10.98 -22.59
CA LYS A 92 7.66 -10.53 -22.49
C LYS A 92 7.87 -9.61 -21.29
N ASN A 93 6.97 -8.65 -21.09
CA ASN A 93 7.03 -7.71 -19.95
C ASN A 93 6.83 -8.43 -18.61
N GLU A 94 5.98 -9.45 -18.56
CA GLU A 94 5.81 -10.31 -17.39
C GLU A 94 7.10 -11.08 -17.06
N LEU A 95 7.73 -11.72 -18.05
CA LEU A 95 8.98 -12.44 -17.87
C LEU A 95 10.12 -11.50 -17.43
N ASP A 96 10.18 -10.30 -18.02
CA ASP A 96 11.15 -9.28 -17.62
C ASP A 96 10.95 -8.88 -16.16
N LEU A 97 9.70 -8.64 -15.73
CA LEU A 97 9.37 -8.30 -14.35
C LEU A 97 9.74 -9.42 -13.37
N LEU A 98 9.40 -10.67 -13.69
CA LEU A 98 9.70 -11.84 -12.84
C LEU A 98 11.17 -12.26 -12.85
N SER A 99 11.96 -11.75 -13.78
CA SER A 99 13.41 -11.99 -13.85
C SER A 99 14.26 -10.87 -13.24
N ASP A 100 13.65 -9.74 -12.85
CA ASP A 100 14.34 -8.59 -12.27
C ASP A 100 14.68 -8.86 -10.79
N PRO A 101 15.98 -9.07 -10.46
CA PRO A 101 16.38 -9.42 -9.09
C PRO A 101 16.07 -8.31 -8.07
N LYS A 102 16.07 -7.04 -8.51
CA LYS A 102 15.77 -5.90 -7.66
C LYS A 102 14.28 -5.89 -7.29
N GLU A 103 13.40 -6.05 -8.28
CA GLU A 103 11.94 -6.07 -8.04
C GLU A 103 11.54 -7.27 -7.17
N LEU A 104 12.13 -8.44 -7.41
CA LEU A 104 11.89 -9.64 -6.59
C LEU A 104 12.38 -9.47 -5.14
N ALA A 105 13.57 -8.89 -4.94
CA ALA A 105 14.11 -8.64 -3.59
C ALA A 105 13.26 -7.61 -2.83
N GLU A 106 12.81 -6.54 -3.50
CA GLU A 106 11.90 -5.55 -2.94
C GLU A 106 10.57 -6.18 -2.54
N HIS A 107 9.98 -6.96 -3.42
CA HIS A 107 8.70 -7.62 -3.15
C HIS A 107 8.81 -8.63 -2.01
N LEU A 108 9.89 -9.41 -1.94
CA LEU A 108 10.15 -10.33 -0.83
C LEU A 108 10.23 -9.59 0.52
N MET A 109 10.87 -8.44 0.55
CA MET A 109 10.93 -7.58 1.74
C MET A 109 9.53 -7.13 2.18
N LEU A 110 8.66 -6.75 1.24
CA LEU A 110 7.27 -6.36 1.54
C LEU A 110 6.42 -7.55 2.03
N ILE A 111 6.65 -8.76 1.51
CA ILE A 111 6.04 -9.98 2.03
C ILE A 111 6.45 -10.20 3.49
N ASP A 112 7.75 -10.11 3.80
CA ASP A 112 8.25 -10.32 5.16
C ASP A 112 7.71 -9.25 6.13
N LEU A 113 7.63 -8.00 5.68
CA LEU A 113 7.02 -6.93 6.47
C LEU A 113 5.54 -7.19 6.72
N GLY A 114 4.77 -7.58 5.70
CA GLY A 114 3.36 -7.93 5.83
C GLY A 114 3.15 -9.13 6.77
N ARG A 115 4.00 -10.16 6.68
CA ARG A 115 3.98 -11.30 7.62
C ARG A 115 4.25 -10.88 9.06
N ASN A 116 5.18 -9.94 9.26
CA ASN A 116 5.47 -9.40 10.59
C ASN A 116 4.29 -8.59 11.13
N ASP A 117 3.70 -7.71 10.32
CA ASP A 117 2.55 -6.89 10.71
C ASP A 117 1.33 -7.75 11.08
N VAL A 118 0.97 -8.71 10.23
CA VAL A 118 -0.11 -9.68 10.50
C VAL A 118 0.22 -10.54 11.72
N GLY A 119 1.47 -10.99 11.84
CA GLY A 119 1.91 -11.87 12.93
C GLY A 119 1.78 -11.26 14.33
N ARG A 120 1.86 -9.93 14.43
CA ARG A 120 1.72 -9.20 15.72
C ARG A 120 0.33 -9.32 16.34
N VAL A 121 -0.69 -9.58 15.53
CA VAL A 121 -2.10 -9.59 15.95
C VAL A 121 -2.81 -10.92 15.65
N SER A 122 -2.12 -11.87 15.06
CA SER A 122 -2.69 -13.17 14.67
C SER A 122 -2.42 -14.26 15.71
N GLU A 123 -3.27 -15.29 15.71
CA GLU A 123 -3.03 -16.53 16.43
C GLU A 123 -1.69 -17.14 15.99
N ILE A 124 -0.92 -17.69 16.95
CA ILE A 124 0.39 -18.28 16.66
C ILE A 124 0.25 -19.40 15.63
N GLY A 125 1.08 -19.35 14.58
CA GLY A 125 1.09 -20.33 13.49
C GLY A 125 -0.01 -20.18 12.45
N SER A 126 -0.88 -19.16 12.56
CA SER A 126 -1.96 -18.92 11.58
C SER A 126 -1.52 -18.12 10.36
N VAL A 127 -0.40 -17.40 10.44
CA VAL A 127 0.09 -16.56 9.34
C VAL A 127 0.54 -17.43 8.17
N LYS A 128 -0.06 -17.19 7.01
CA LYS A 128 0.21 -17.92 5.77
C LYS A 128 0.41 -16.96 4.59
N LEU A 129 1.22 -17.40 3.65
CA LEU A 129 1.34 -16.79 2.33
C LEU A 129 0.50 -17.63 1.36
N THR A 130 -0.66 -17.16 0.99
CA THR A 130 -1.61 -17.91 0.14
C THR A 130 -1.35 -17.71 -1.35
N GLU A 131 -0.83 -16.53 -1.72
CA GLU A 131 -0.34 -16.23 -3.06
C GLU A 131 1.06 -15.63 -2.95
N LYS A 132 1.98 -16.10 -3.79
CA LYS A 132 3.37 -15.65 -3.77
C LYS A 132 3.81 -15.17 -5.14
N MET A 133 4.11 -13.88 -5.26
CA MET A 133 4.70 -13.27 -6.46
C MET A 133 3.93 -13.61 -7.74
N ILE A 134 2.60 -13.48 -7.70
CA ILE A 134 1.76 -13.62 -8.89
C ILE A 134 1.72 -12.31 -9.66
N ILE A 135 1.50 -12.39 -10.97
CA ILE A 135 1.30 -11.19 -11.80
C ILE A 135 -0.17 -10.86 -11.89
N GLU A 136 -0.51 -9.65 -11.44
CA GLU A 136 -1.81 -9.04 -11.70
C GLU A 136 -1.72 -8.01 -12.81
N ARG A 137 -2.66 -8.11 -13.75
CA ARG A 137 -2.75 -7.21 -14.89
C ARG A 137 -3.88 -6.22 -14.68
N TYR A 138 -3.51 -4.94 -14.67
CA TYR A 138 -4.43 -3.82 -14.63
C TYR A 138 -4.60 -3.21 -16.02
N SER A 139 -5.36 -2.14 -16.15
CA SER A 139 -5.65 -1.50 -17.45
C SER A 139 -4.39 -1.07 -18.21
N HIS A 140 -3.41 -0.48 -17.49
CA HIS A 140 -2.22 0.14 -18.11
C HIS A 140 -0.89 -0.47 -17.67
N VAL A 141 -0.91 -1.22 -16.57
CA VAL A 141 0.29 -1.79 -15.94
C VAL A 141 0.04 -3.19 -15.43
N MET A 142 1.11 -3.92 -15.15
CA MET A 142 1.09 -5.17 -14.39
C MET A 142 2.00 -5.04 -13.18
N HIS A 143 1.64 -5.73 -12.10
CA HIS A 143 2.38 -5.72 -10.83
C HIS A 143 2.65 -7.12 -10.33
N ILE A 144 3.69 -7.26 -9.51
CA ILE A 144 3.89 -8.44 -8.67
C ILE A 144 3.03 -8.26 -7.42
N VAL A 145 2.22 -9.26 -7.11
CA VAL A 145 1.31 -9.26 -5.96
C VAL A 145 1.52 -10.51 -5.13
N SER A 146 1.40 -10.39 -3.83
CA SER A 146 1.36 -11.52 -2.91
C SER A 146 0.20 -11.34 -1.92
N ASN A 147 -0.24 -12.43 -1.30
CA ASN A 147 -1.32 -12.39 -0.34
C ASN A 147 -0.90 -13.03 0.97
N VAL A 148 -0.91 -12.25 2.05
CA VAL A 148 -0.58 -12.68 3.41
C VAL A 148 -1.85 -12.67 4.22
N VAL A 149 -2.19 -13.81 4.82
CA VAL A 149 -3.35 -13.94 5.69
C VAL A 149 -2.95 -14.40 7.08
N GLY A 150 -3.78 -14.09 8.08
CA GLY A 150 -3.62 -14.58 9.45
C GLY A 150 -4.95 -14.52 10.18
N LYS A 151 -5.14 -15.39 11.16
CA LYS A 151 -6.35 -15.39 11.97
C LYS A 151 -6.17 -14.45 13.15
N LEU A 152 -7.06 -13.48 13.31
CA LEU A 152 -7.03 -12.51 14.41
C LEU A 152 -7.10 -13.25 15.77
N SER A 153 -6.25 -12.84 16.72
CA SER A 153 -6.24 -13.39 18.07
C SER A 153 -7.54 -13.01 18.80
N LYS A 154 -8.10 -13.93 19.56
CA LYS A 154 -9.45 -13.85 20.18
C LYS A 154 -9.72 -12.60 21.04
N ASN A 155 -8.69 -11.99 21.59
CA ASN A 155 -8.81 -10.82 22.48
C ASN A 155 -8.54 -9.49 21.77
N LEU A 156 -8.36 -9.52 20.45
CA LEU A 156 -8.06 -8.36 19.63
C LEU A 156 -9.24 -8.03 18.72
N THR A 157 -9.27 -6.80 18.28
CA THR A 157 -10.32 -6.26 17.40
C THR A 157 -9.71 -5.70 16.11
N PHE A 158 -10.54 -5.19 15.22
CA PHE A 158 -10.09 -4.51 14.02
C PHE A 158 -9.16 -3.32 14.32
N ILE A 159 -9.28 -2.69 15.50
CA ILE A 159 -8.43 -1.56 15.89
C ILE A 159 -6.98 -2.00 16.02
N GLU A 160 -6.74 -3.15 16.65
CA GLU A 160 -5.38 -3.69 16.78
C GLU A 160 -4.83 -4.15 15.44
N ALA A 161 -5.66 -4.72 14.55
CA ALA A 161 -5.27 -5.06 13.19
C ALA A 161 -4.83 -3.81 12.41
N LEU A 162 -5.62 -2.73 12.48
CA LEU A 162 -5.30 -1.46 11.85
C LEU A 162 -4.02 -0.84 12.42
N LYS A 163 -3.85 -0.81 13.74
CA LYS A 163 -2.63 -0.30 14.41
C LYS A 163 -1.37 -1.09 14.05
N ALA A 164 -1.48 -2.40 13.87
CA ALA A 164 -0.34 -3.25 13.51
C ALA A 164 0.14 -3.01 12.08
N THR A 165 -0.77 -2.65 11.18
CA THR A 165 -0.48 -2.47 9.75
C THR A 165 -0.11 -1.04 9.39
N LEU A 166 -0.54 -0.03 10.16
CA LEU A 166 -0.16 1.37 9.95
C LEU A 166 1.24 1.69 10.50
N PRO A 167 2.00 2.52 9.77
CA PRO A 167 1.83 2.88 8.37
C PRO A 167 2.14 1.69 7.45
N ALA A 168 1.57 1.72 6.24
CA ALA A 168 1.84 0.70 5.23
C ALA A 168 3.34 0.62 4.90
N GLY A 169 3.86 -0.61 4.78
CA GLY A 169 5.27 -0.83 4.49
C GLY A 169 5.71 -0.32 3.12
N THR A 170 4.81 -0.36 2.16
CA THR A 170 5.02 0.17 0.81
C THR A 170 5.25 1.68 0.78
N LEU A 171 4.79 2.41 1.80
CA LEU A 171 4.94 3.86 1.91
C LEU A 171 5.91 4.32 3.01
N SER A 172 6.33 3.42 3.89
CA SER A 172 7.29 3.74 4.96
C SER A 172 8.66 3.13 4.66
N GLY A 173 8.74 1.84 4.69
CA GLY A 173 9.97 1.09 4.46
C GLY A 173 10.20 -0.01 5.48
N ALA A 174 11.38 -0.62 5.43
CA ALA A 174 11.83 -1.66 6.34
C ALA A 174 13.28 -1.42 6.75
N PRO A 175 13.63 -1.63 8.04
CA PRO A 175 12.77 -1.85 9.21
C PRO A 175 11.83 -0.68 9.47
N LYS A 176 10.56 -0.96 9.77
CA LYS A 176 9.48 0.06 9.78
C LYS A 176 9.78 1.24 10.72
N ILE A 177 10.21 0.98 11.95
CA ILE A 177 10.48 2.03 12.95
C ILE A 177 11.62 2.96 12.47
N ARG A 178 12.73 2.39 12.01
CA ARG A 178 13.85 3.20 11.51
C ARG A 178 13.48 3.99 10.25
N ALA A 179 12.69 3.42 9.38
CA ALA A 179 12.16 4.12 8.21
C ALA A 179 11.31 5.33 8.61
N MET A 180 10.44 5.17 9.60
CA MET A 180 9.61 6.28 10.13
C MET A 180 10.45 7.39 10.77
N GLU A 181 11.51 7.04 11.53
CA GLU A 181 12.44 8.02 12.10
C GLU A 181 13.11 8.85 10.99
N ILE A 182 13.61 8.17 9.94
CA ILE A 182 14.26 8.84 8.80
C ILE A 182 13.26 9.72 8.02
N ILE A 183 12.03 9.24 7.84
CA ILE A 183 10.97 10.04 7.22
C ILE A 183 10.73 11.32 8.01
N ASN A 184 10.60 11.20 9.34
CA ASN A 184 10.42 12.37 10.21
C ASN A 184 11.60 13.33 10.23
N GLU A 185 12.82 12.84 9.99
CA GLU A 185 14.03 13.66 9.87
C GLU A 185 14.13 14.42 8.54
N LEU A 186 13.61 13.81 7.45
CA LEU A 186 13.87 14.28 6.08
C LEU A 186 12.68 14.96 5.41
N GLU A 187 11.45 14.61 5.77
CA GLU A 187 10.25 15.24 5.21
C GLU A 187 9.99 16.59 5.90
N PRO A 188 9.81 17.68 5.12
CA PRO A 188 9.63 19.02 5.69
C PRO A 188 8.25 19.26 6.28
N SER A 189 7.26 18.44 5.91
CA SER A 189 5.87 18.54 6.33
C SER A 189 5.31 17.19 6.76
N SER A 190 4.23 17.19 7.54
CA SER A 190 3.52 15.97 7.90
C SER A 190 2.71 15.45 6.70
N ARG A 191 2.59 14.14 6.60
CA ARG A 191 1.89 13.49 5.47
C ARG A 191 0.37 13.71 5.43
N GLY A 192 -0.23 14.13 6.56
CA GLY A 192 -1.67 14.34 6.64
C GLY A 192 -2.46 13.08 6.26
N ILE A 193 -3.30 13.20 5.25
CA ILE A 193 -4.14 12.09 4.73
C ILE A 193 -3.30 11.05 3.98
N TYR A 194 -2.21 11.47 3.33
CA TYR A 194 -1.37 10.58 2.54
C TYR A 194 -0.81 9.41 3.36
N GLY A 195 -1.01 8.20 2.86
CA GLY A 195 -0.55 6.97 3.53
C GLY A 195 -1.40 6.53 4.71
N GLY A 196 -2.49 7.24 5.01
CA GLY A 196 -3.48 6.87 6.00
C GLY A 196 -4.39 5.72 5.53
N ALA A 197 -5.36 5.36 6.38
CA ALA A 197 -6.38 4.37 6.09
C ALA A 197 -7.65 5.03 5.59
N ILE A 198 -8.18 4.56 4.49
CA ILE A 198 -9.47 4.96 3.94
C ILE A 198 -10.32 3.72 3.67
N GLY A 199 -11.57 3.70 4.14
CA GLY A 199 -12.44 2.56 3.97
C GLY A 199 -13.62 2.58 4.93
N TYR A 200 -14.09 1.41 5.34
CA TYR A 200 -15.25 1.30 6.23
C TYR A 200 -15.04 0.23 7.31
N ILE A 201 -15.77 0.41 8.39
CA ILE A 201 -15.88 -0.52 9.50
C ILE A 201 -17.34 -0.96 9.57
N SER A 202 -17.57 -2.27 9.49
CA SER A 202 -18.89 -2.86 9.58
C SER A 202 -19.31 -3.05 11.04
N LEU A 203 -20.61 -3.06 11.30
CA LEU A 203 -21.16 -3.28 12.64
C LEU A 203 -20.81 -4.65 13.25
N ASN A 204 -20.50 -5.62 12.43
CA ASN A 204 -20.04 -6.95 12.86
C ASN A 204 -18.54 -7.04 13.17
N GLY A 205 -17.81 -5.90 13.12
CA GLY A 205 -16.38 -5.83 13.41
C GLY A 205 -15.45 -6.11 12.21
N ASN A 206 -15.99 -6.40 11.03
CA ASN A 206 -15.19 -6.49 9.82
C ASN A 206 -14.72 -5.10 9.38
N ILE A 207 -13.54 -5.03 8.76
CA ILE A 207 -13.01 -3.81 8.13
C ILE A 207 -12.51 -4.11 6.73
N ASP A 208 -12.63 -3.11 5.87
CA ASP A 208 -11.97 -3.12 4.57
C ASP A 208 -11.40 -1.71 4.33
N THR A 209 -10.08 -1.62 4.31
CA THR A 209 -9.36 -0.34 4.21
C THR A 209 -8.28 -0.40 3.15
N ALA A 210 -8.19 0.68 2.39
CA ALA A 210 -7.11 0.95 1.45
C ALA A 210 -6.10 1.92 2.05
N ILE A 211 -4.93 1.97 1.45
CA ILE A 211 -3.94 3.00 1.71
C ILE A 211 -4.36 4.27 0.97
N ALA A 212 -4.38 5.42 1.64
CA ALA A 212 -4.70 6.70 1.00
C ALA A 212 -3.53 7.18 0.12
N ILE A 213 -3.50 6.68 -1.11
CA ILE A 213 -2.58 7.04 -2.20
C ILE A 213 -3.36 7.41 -3.45
N ARG A 214 -2.73 8.09 -4.40
CA ARG A 214 -3.40 8.63 -5.59
C ARG A 214 -4.62 9.46 -5.17
N THR A 215 -4.39 10.37 -4.22
CA THR A 215 -5.43 11.10 -3.51
C THR A 215 -5.15 12.59 -3.62
N ALA A 216 -6.18 13.34 -4.00
CA ALA A 216 -6.20 14.80 -3.93
C ALA A 216 -6.98 15.23 -2.68
N VAL A 217 -6.49 16.28 -2.03
CA VAL A 217 -7.18 17.00 -0.95
C VAL A 217 -7.45 18.41 -1.45
N ILE A 218 -8.67 18.82 -1.43
CA ILE A 218 -9.18 20.06 -2.04
C ILE A 218 -9.82 20.94 -0.97
#